data_dc4174a2b1a907e8df6a303728f05496
#
_entry.id   dc4174a2b1a907e8df6a303728f05496
#
_cell.length_a   1.000
_cell.length_b   1.000
_cell.length_c   1.000
_cell.angle_alpha   90.00
_cell.angle_beta   90.00
_cell.angle_gamma   90.00
#
_symmetry.space_group_name_H-M   'P 1'
#
loop_
_entity.id
_entity.type
_entity.pdbx_description
1 polymer ?
#
loop_
_entity_poly.entity_id
_entity_poly.type
_entity_poly.pdbx_seq_one_letter_code
_entity_poly.pdbx_strand_id
1 'polypeptide(L)'
;MFHEITIYEAKIEKQDEIEALMKEVAEFYRGQPGVVEVTYVKRTHRQADFNAVREGKPPIRLTRWAGKVTYMLHWVLEDGEAHARVSRLGLERFYKRWNRCLTTMPRI
;
A
#
# COMPACT_ATOMS: atom_id res chain seq x y z
N MET A 1 10.17 9.59 15.35
CA MET A 1 9.53 9.33 14.04
C MET A 1 8.36 8.39 14.19
N PHE A 2 7.32 8.63 13.44
CA PHE A 2 6.14 7.78 13.42
C PHE A 2 6.12 6.96 12.13
N HIS A 3 6.07 5.64 12.25
CA HIS A 3 6.03 4.71 11.12
C HIS A 3 4.68 4.00 11.09
N GLU A 4 4.10 3.86 9.91
CA GLU A 4 2.89 3.07 9.74
C GLU A 4 2.99 2.21 8.48
N ILE A 5 2.47 0.99 8.59
CA ILE A 5 2.30 0.07 7.48
C ILE A 5 0.82 -0.17 7.29
N THR A 6 0.34 0.00 6.06
CA THR A 6 -1.05 -0.25 5.70
C THR A 6 -1.09 -1.27 4.57
N ILE A 7 -1.94 -2.29 4.69
CA ILE A 7 -2.12 -3.33 3.69
C ILE A 7 -3.41 -3.05 2.92
N TYR A 8 -3.31 -3.03 1.60
CA TYR A 8 -4.44 -2.84 0.70
C TYR A 8 -4.66 -4.08 -0.15
N GLU A 9 -5.91 -4.46 -0.33
CA GLU A 9 -6.28 -5.51 -1.28
C GLU A 9 -7.17 -4.90 -2.35
N ALA A 10 -6.68 -4.88 -3.59
CA ALA A 10 -7.37 -4.27 -4.72
C ALA A 10 -8.00 -5.32 -5.61
N LYS A 11 -9.11 -4.94 -6.26
CA LYS A 11 -9.72 -5.75 -7.31
C LYS A 11 -8.73 -5.89 -8.45
N ILE A 12 -8.58 -7.10 -8.99
CA ILE A 12 -7.59 -7.36 -10.03
C ILE A 12 -7.83 -6.52 -11.29
N GLU A 13 -9.09 -6.29 -11.65
CA GLU A 13 -9.45 -5.46 -12.82
C GLU A 13 -9.21 -3.97 -12.60
N LYS A 14 -8.85 -3.57 -11.38
CA LYS A 14 -8.59 -2.18 -11.00
C LYS A 14 -7.11 -1.88 -10.77
N GLN A 15 -6.21 -2.79 -11.19
CA GLN A 15 -4.77 -2.60 -10.95
C GLN A 15 -4.25 -1.27 -11.49
N ASP A 16 -4.55 -0.96 -12.74
CA ASP A 16 -4.04 0.26 -13.37
C ASP A 16 -4.59 1.50 -12.67
N GLU A 17 -5.87 1.47 -12.31
CA GLU A 17 -6.53 2.59 -11.62
C GLU A 17 -5.93 2.81 -10.23
N ILE A 18 -5.74 1.74 -9.45
CA ILE A 18 -5.20 1.88 -8.10
C ILE A 18 -3.72 2.28 -8.11
N GLU A 19 -2.94 1.79 -9.07
CA GLU A 19 -1.53 2.18 -9.17
C GLU A 19 -1.38 3.65 -9.54
N ALA A 20 -2.23 4.15 -10.43
CA ALA A 20 -2.29 5.58 -10.72
C ALA A 20 -2.71 6.40 -9.51
N LEU A 21 -3.71 5.90 -8.76
CA LEU A 21 -4.16 6.55 -7.53
C LEU A 21 -3.05 6.59 -6.47
N MET A 22 -2.34 5.48 -6.26
CA MET A 22 -1.24 5.41 -5.29
C MET A 22 -0.14 6.42 -5.61
N LYS A 23 0.18 6.58 -6.89
CA LYS A 23 1.17 7.57 -7.32
C LYS A 23 0.72 8.98 -6.98
N GLU A 24 -0.53 9.29 -7.25
CA GLU A 24 -1.12 10.59 -6.95
C GLU A 24 -1.18 10.85 -5.44
N VAL A 25 -1.60 9.86 -4.66
CA VAL A 25 -1.64 9.93 -3.19
C VAL A 25 -0.25 10.15 -2.61
N ALA A 26 0.75 9.41 -3.11
CA ALA A 26 2.12 9.56 -2.65
C ALA A 26 2.66 10.96 -2.91
N GLU A 27 2.39 11.53 -4.08
CA GLU A 27 2.78 12.90 -4.41
C GLU A 27 2.11 13.90 -3.48
N PHE A 28 0.81 13.72 -3.22
CA PHE A 28 0.06 14.57 -2.31
C PHE A 28 0.63 14.52 -0.89
N TYR A 29 0.89 13.31 -0.39
CA TYR A 29 1.44 13.11 0.95
C TYR A 29 2.83 13.73 1.09
N ARG A 30 3.71 13.52 0.11
CA ARG A 30 5.07 14.08 0.13
C ARG A 30 5.08 15.60 0.20
N GLY A 31 4.04 16.26 -0.28
CA GLY A 31 3.91 17.70 -0.22
C GLY A 31 3.38 18.21 1.12
N GLN A 32 2.96 17.33 2.03
CA GLN A 32 2.38 17.75 3.30
C GLN A 32 3.44 17.96 4.39
N PRO A 33 3.30 18.99 5.22
CA PRO A 33 4.20 19.16 6.37
C PRO A 33 4.16 17.95 7.30
N GLY A 34 5.33 17.53 7.78
CA GLY A 34 5.45 16.42 8.70
C GLY A 34 5.60 15.05 8.06
N VAL A 35 5.46 14.95 6.75
CA VAL A 35 5.68 13.69 6.02
C VAL A 35 7.16 13.58 5.65
N VAL A 36 7.80 12.50 6.09
CA VAL A 36 9.23 12.25 5.86
C VAL A 36 9.44 11.34 4.66
N GLU A 37 8.66 10.26 4.55
CA GLU A 37 8.81 9.27 3.50
C GLU A 37 7.47 8.60 3.20
N VAL A 38 7.22 8.28 1.93
CA VAL A 38 6.04 7.54 1.47
C VAL A 38 6.50 6.52 0.45
N THR A 39 6.25 5.23 0.72
CA THR A 39 6.63 4.14 -0.16
C THR A 39 5.46 3.18 -0.34
N TYR A 40 5.00 3.02 -1.57
CA TYR A 40 4.05 1.97 -1.94
C TYR A 40 4.79 0.82 -2.60
N VAL A 41 4.44 -0.41 -2.23
CA VAL A 41 4.98 -1.62 -2.86
C VAL A 41 3.85 -2.56 -3.25
N LYS A 42 4.10 -3.34 -4.30
CA LYS A 42 3.17 -4.34 -4.81
C LYS A 42 3.73 -5.73 -4.52
N ARG A 43 2.90 -6.62 -4.00
CA ARG A 43 3.30 -8.00 -3.84
C ARG A 43 3.34 -8.68 -5.21
N THR A 44 4.52 -9.16 -5.60
CA THR A 44 4.73 -9.82 -6.89
C THR A 44 5.20 -11.26 -6.76
N HIS A 45 5.69 -11.65 -5.58
CA HIS A 45 6.28 -12.96 -5.31
C HIS A 45 5.83 -13.51 -3.97
N ARG A 46 6.02 -14.79 -3.79
CA ARG A 46 5.85 -15.47 -2.50
C ARG A 46 6.93 -16.53 -2.33
N GLN A 47 7.21 -16.93 -1.10
CA GLN A 47 7.99 -18.13 -0.84
C GLN A 47 7.08 -19.35 -0.94
N ALA A 48 7.60 -20.44 -1.50
CA ALA A 48 6.83 -21.66 -1.65
C ALA A 48 6.49 -22.28 -0.28
N ASP A 49 7.50 -22.41 0.59
CA ASP A 49 7.36 -22.92 1.94
C ASP A 49 8.61 -22.56 2.78
N PHE A 50 8.61 -23.01 4.02
CA PHE A 50 9.72 -22.76 4.93
C PHE A 50 11.01 -23.48 4.51
N ASN A 51 10.90 -24.65 3.92
CA ASN A 51 12.05 -25.40 3.43
C ASN A 51 12.74 -24.69 2.28
N ALA A 52 11.98 -24.04 1.40
CA ALA A 52 12.54 -23.22 0.32
C ALA A 52 13.40 -22.08 0.88
N VAL A 53 12.94 -21.47 1.98
CA VAL A 53 13.71 -20.41 2.67
C VAL A 53 15.02 -20.98 3.23
N ARG A 54 14.97 -22.14 3.89
CA ARG A 54 16.16 -22.82 4.43
C ARG A 54 17.18 -23.17 3.35
N GLU A 55 16.72 -23.58 2.19
CA GLU A 55 17.55 -23.97 1.07
C GLU A 55 18.06 -22.77 0.26
N GLY A 56 17.66 -21.55 0.62
CA GLY A 56 18.07 -20.36 -0.08
C GLY A 56 17.47 -20.22 -1.47
N LYS A 57 16.33 -20.85 -1.73
CA LYS A 57 15.65 -20.75 -3.02
C LYS A 57 15.02 -19.36 -3.20
N PRO A 58 15.06 -18.81 -4.41
CA PRO A 58 14.42 -17.53 -4.67
C PRO A 58 12.89 -17.63 -4.55
N PRO A 59 12.22 -16.49 -4.24
CA PRO A 59 10.76 -16.48 -4.21
C PRO A 59 10.18 -16.75 -5.58
N ILE A 60 8.97 -17.29 -5.58
CA ILE A 60 8.21 -17.65 -6.78
C ILE A 60 7.36 -16.47 -7.20
N ARG A 61 7.41 -16.10 -8.50
CA ARG A 61 6.56 -15.06 -9.03
C ARG A 61 5.09 -15.50 -8.99
N LEU A 62 4.23 -14.61 -8.54
CA LEU A 62 2.78 -14.84 -8.54
C LEU A 62 2.27 -14.83 -9.97
N THR A 63 1.69 -15.95 -10.40
CA THR A 63 1.12 -16.12 -11.74
C THR A 63 -0.41 -16.21 -11.70
N ARG A 64 -0.96 -16.43 -10.52
CA ARG A 64 -2.41 -16.46 -10.30
C ARG A 64 -2.76 -15.45 -9.21
N TRP A 65 -3.73 -14.65 -9.51
CA TRP A 65 -4.28 -13.66 -8.60
C TRP A 65 -5.68 -14.14 -8.23
N ALA A 66 -5.94 -14.37 -6.96
CA ALA A 66 -7.26 -14.84 -6.49
C ALA A 66 -8.30 -13.69 -6.51
N GLY A 67 -8.44 -13.03 -7.66
CA GLY A 67 -9.36 -11.91 -7.85
C GLY A 67 -8.89 -10.61 -7.22
N LYS A 68 -7.72 -10.60 -6.57
CA LYS A 68 -7.21 -9.42 -5.86
C LYS A 68 -5.68 -9.34 -5.93
N VAL A 69 -5.18 -8.12 -5.80
CA VAL A 69 -3.75 -7.81 -5.76
C VAL A 69 -3.46 -7.11 -4.43
N THR A 70 -2.36 -7.47 -3.78
CA THR A 70 -1.97 -6.92 -2.49
C THR A 70 -0.91 -5.85 -2.67
N TYR A 71 -1.13 -4.72 -2.01
CA TYR A 71 -0.20 -3.60 -1.94
C TYR A 71 0.08 -3.27 -0.48
N MET A 72 1.20 -2.63 -0.24
CA MET A 72 1.55 -2.14 1.08
C MET A 72 2.04 -0.70 0.99
N LEU A 73 1.55 0.13 1.90
CA LEU A 73 2.12 1.45 2.14
C LEU A 73 3.00 1.36 3.38
N HIS A 74 4.23 1.82 3.25
CA HIS A 74 5.04 2.18 4.42
C HIS A 74 5.31 3.68 4.34
N TRP A 75 4.92 4.40 5.36
CA TRP A 75 5.22 5.82 5.42
C TRP A 75 5.74 6.23 6.78
N VAL A 76 6.50 7.32 6.77
CA VAL A 76 7.16 7.86 7.95
C VAL A 76 6.76 9.32 8.07
N LEU A 77 6.32 9.69 9.26
CA LEU A 77 5.95 11.06 9.60
C LEU A 77 6.72 11.49 10.86
N GLU A 78 6.76 12.77 11.11
CA GLU A 78 7.49 13.31 12.26
C GLU A 78 6.90 12.84 13.59
N ASP A 79 5.55 12.74 13.65
CA ASP A 79 4.83 12.33 14.85
C ASP A 79 3.41 11.87 14.53
N GLY A 80 2.69 11.41 15.55
CA GLY A 80 1.32 10.95 15.40
C GLY A 80 0.32 12.06 15.06
N GLU A 81 0.60 13.30 15.43
CA GLU A 81 -0.27 14.44 15.10
C GLU A 81 -0.20 14.74 13.60
N ALA A 82 1.00 14.69 13.02
CA ALA A 82 1.18 14.81 11.58
C ALA A 82 0.42 13.69 10.85
N HIS A 83 0.53 12.46 11.34
CA HIS A 83 -0.20 11.32 10.79
C HIS A 83 -1.71 11.56 10.80
N ALA A 84 -2.27 11.99 11.92
CA ALA A 84 -3.70 12.26 12.04
C ALA A 84 -4.17 13.32 11.05
N ARG A 85 -3.42 14.41 10.96
CA ARG A 85 -3.74 15.53 10.05
C ARG A 85 -3.68 15.11 8.58
N VAL A 86 -2.60 14.47 8.17
CA VAL A 86 -2.39 14.10 6.77
C VAL A 86 -3.33 12.98 6.34
N SER A 87 -3.56 11.99 7.23
CA SER A 87 -4.50 10.90 6.96
C SER A 87 -5.91 11.42 6.74
N ARG A 88 -6.34 12.40 7.53
CA ARG A 88 -7.65 13.03 7.36
C ARG A 88 -7.77 13.72 6.01
N LEU A 89 -6.76 14.49 5.62
CA LEU A 89 -6.74 15.16 4.32
C LEU A 89 -6.80 14.15 3.17
N GLY A 90 -6.02 13.08 3.27
CA GLY A 90 -6.01 12.01 2.27
C GLY A 90 -7.36 11.31 2.16
N LEU A 91 -7.96 10.99 3.29
CA LEU A 91 -9.29 10.35 3.32
C LEU A 91 -10.34 11.24 2.65
N GLU A 92 -10.41 12.51 3.00
CA GLU A 92 -11.36 13.46 2.41
C GLU A 92 -11.20 13.58 0.91
N ARG A 93 -9.94 13.58 0.43
CA ARG A 93 -9.62 13.80 -0.97
C ARG A 93 -9.81 12.56 -1.84
N PHE A 94 -9.44 11.37 -1.33
CA PHE A 94 -9.30 10.17 -2.15
C PHE A 94 -10.27 9.04 -1.82
N TYR A 95 -11.10 9.17 -0.79
CA TYR A 95 -11.94 8.10 -0.28
C TYR A 95 -12.75 7.37 -1.36
N LYS A 96 -13.45 8.11 -2.21
CA LYS A 96 -14.30 7.51 -3.25
C LYS A 96 -13.50 6.68 -4.25
N ARG A 97 -12.31 7.16 -4.58
CA ARG A 97 -11.44 6.48 -5.54
C ARG A 97 -10.85 5.20 -4.93
N TRP A 98 -10.42 5.25 -3.67
CA TRP A 98 -10.00 4.05 -2.94
C TRP A 98 -11.11 3.02 -2.92
N ASN A 99 -12.30 3.44 -2.56
CA ASN A 99 -13.46 2.55 -2.38
C ASN A 99 -13.84 1.81 -3.66
N ARG A 100 -13.63 2.41 -4.82
CA ARG A 100 -13.87 1.74 -6.10
C ARG A 100 -12.88 0.62 -6.40
N CYS A 101 -11.67 0.76 -5.91
CA CYS A 101 -10.57 -0.15 -6.24
C CYS A 101 -10.38 -1.29 -5.24
N LEU A 102 -10.74 -1.08 -3.98
CA LEU A 102 -10.46 -2.02 -2.89
C LEU A 102 -11.51 -3.10 -2.77
N THR A 103 -11.08 -4.31 -2.42
CA THR A 103 -11.98 -5.43 -2.10
C THR A 103 -12.51 -5.35 -0.68
N THR A 104 -11.74 -4.72 0.21
CA THR A 104 -12.08 -4.57 1.62
C THR A 104 -11.38 -3.32 2.18
N MET A 105 -11.73 -2.95 3.40
CA MET A 105 -11.05 -1.84 4.09
C MET A 105 -9.56 -2.15 4.28
N PRO A 106 -8.68 -1.16 4.14
CA PRO A 106 -7.26 -1.35 4.39
C PRO A 106 -7.01 -1.84 5.81
N ARG A 107 -6.00 -2.68 5.97
CA ARG A 107 -5.55 -3.16 7.28
C ARG A 107 -4.30 -2.41 7.70
N ILE A 108 -4.35 -1.95 8.91
CA ILE A 108 -3.25 -1.19 9.51
C ILE A 108 -2.57 -2.01 10.60
#